data_e348c7e947f10feb3c10d20f02872998
#
_entry.id   e348c7e947f10feb3c10d20f02872998
#
_cell.length_a   1.000
_cell.length_b   1.000
_cell.length_c   1.000
_cell.angle_alpha   90.00
_cell.angle_beta   90.00
_cell.angle_gamma   90.00
#
_symmetry.space_group_name_H-M   'P 1'
#
loop_
_entity.id
_entity.type
_entity.pdbx_description
1 polymer ?
#
loop_
_entity_poly.entity_id
_entity_poly.type
_entity_poly.pdbx_seq_one_letter_code
_entity_poly.pdbx_strand_id
1 'polypeptide(L)'
;LARGYTNKTKIIKFDGCYHGHVDSLLIKAGSGVSTFGLPDSPGIPNELAKKTLSCEFNNKDSFLKIFNKVKNDLAAVIVEPIAGNMGFVPGDKSFLKLLRKKTSENNSLLIFDEVMTGFRVSLGGAQELYGIKPDLTTLGKVIGGGLPVGAFGGKKKVMDCLAPNGPVYQAGTLSGNPLAMAAGSTLIKLLIDENPYKDLESKARNLLEGMKEIFDRYDIPFSTNQIGGMFGFFFSEELPSNLVDVENTNDKQFKKFLNKCIDNGIYFAPSKFEAGFISTKHTKTEISNTIKIVEKILKEGI
;
A
#
# COMPACT_ATOMS: atom_id res chain seq x y z
N LEU A 1 -9.43 13.68 -12.66
CA LEU A 1 -10.30 14.52 -11.83
C LEU A 1 -9.52 15.63 -11.11
N ALA A 2 -8.37 15.29 -10.45
CA ALA A 2 -7.55 16.28 -9.76
C ALA A 2 -7.04 17.39 -10.70
N ARG A 3 -6.58 17.03 -11.89
CA ARG A 3 -6.15 17.98 -12.92
C ARG A 3 -7.33 18.87 -13.39
N GLY A 4 -8.48 18.27 -13.68
CA GLY A 4 -9.68 19.00 -14.11
C GLY A 4 -10.20 19.97 -13.05
N TYR A 5 -10.18 19.54 -11.77
CA TYR A 5 -10.63 20.39 -10.66
C TYR A 5 -9.68 21.58 -10.39
N THR A 6 -8.37 21.36 -10.46
CA THR A 6 -7.37 22.37 -10.08
C THR A 6 -6.89 23.23 -11.23
N ASN A 7 -7.19 22.87 -12.49
CA ASN A 7 -6.59 23.42 -13.71
C ASN A 7 -5.06 23.39 -13.72
N LYS A 8 -4.46 22.41 -13.01
CA LYS A 8 -3.03 22.19 -12.89
C LYS A 8 -2.68 20.82 -13.49
N THR A 9 -1.41 20.62 -13.90
CA THR A 9 -1.06 19.45 -14.71
C THR A 9 -0.21 18.39 -13.99
N LYS A 10 0.55 18.78 -12.95
CA LYS A 10 1.53 17.90 -12.33
C LYS A 10 0.97 17.11 -11.15
N ILE A 11 1.51 15.91 -10.97
CA ILE A 11 1.22 15.03 -9.83
C ILE A 11 2.54 14.67 -9.17
N ILE A 12 2.58 14.64 -7.84
CA ILE A 12 3.67 14.04 -7.06
C ILE A 12 3.20 12.68 -6.56
N LYS A 13 4.04 11.66 -6.73
CA LYS A 13 3.92 10.33 -6.13
C LYS A 13 5.20 9.98 -5.36
N PHE A 14 5.29 8.77 -4.81
CA PHE A 14 6.44 8.33 -4.03
C PHE A 14 7.05 7.06 -4.61
N ASP A 15 8.39 6.96 -4.52
CA ASP A 15 9.14 5.80 -4.96
C ASP A 15 8.65 4.56 -4.20
N GLY A 16 8.47 3.45 -4.90
CA GLY A 16 7.93 2.21 -4.36
C GLY A 16 6.41 2.14 -4.24
N CYS A 17 5.68 3.26 -4.27
CA CYS A 17 4.23 3.25 -4.30
C CYS A 17 3.69 2.90 -5.69
N TYR A 18 2.63 2.07 -5.73
CA TYR A 18 1.94 1.66 -6.94
C TYR A 18 0.49 2.15 -6.96
N HIS A 19 0.09 2.77 -8.06
CA HIS A 19 -1.22 3.39 -8.22
C HIS A 19 -1.95 2.94 -9.50
N GLY A 20 -1.81 1.67 -9.85
CA GLY A 20 -2.36 1.10 -11.08
C GLY A 20 -1.43 1.30 -12.27
N HIS A 21 -1.84 0.76 -13.43
CA HIS A 21 -0.99 0.68 -14.64
C HIS A 21 -1.25 1.78 -15.67
N VAL A 22 -1.88 2.88 -15.27
CA VAL A 22 -2.03 4.03 -16.16
C VAL A 22 -0.67 4.69 -16.41
N ASP A 23 -0.37 5.01 -17.67
CA ASP A 23 0.92 5.54 -18.12
C ASP A 23 1.49 6.64 -17.22
N SER A 24 0.64 7.58 -16.83
CA SER A 24 1.07 8.72 -16.01
C SER A 24 1.51 8.35 -14.59
N LEU A 25 1.21 7.15 -14.08
CA LEU A 25 1.55 6.71 -12.74
C LEU A 25 2.56 5.55 -12.70
N LEU A 26 2.96 4.99 -13.86
CA LEU A 26 3.97 3.93 -13.97
C LEU A 26 5.42 4.44 -13.94
N ILE A 27 5.67 5.52 -13.22
CA ILE A 27 7.00 6.09 -13.03
C ILE A 27 7.51 5.66 -11.67
N LYS A 28 8.65 4.95 -11.59
CA LYS A 28 9.22 4.39 -10.37
C LYS A 28 8.16 3.65 -9.52
N ALA A 29 7.36 2.82 -10.17
CA ALA A 29 6.21 2.15 -9.55
C ALA A 29 6.61 0.83 -8.90
N GLY A 30 6.10 0.62 -7.71
CA GLY A 30 5.96 -0.51 -6.81
C GLY A 30 6.63 -1.87 -7.07
N SER A 31 6.10 -2.88 -6.40
CA SER A 31 6.66 -4.24 -6.32
C SER A 31 6.92 -4.91 -7.68
N GLY A 32 6.03 -4.75 -8.64
CA GLY A 32 6.17 -5.36 -9.96
C GLY A 32 7.41 -4.84 -10.70
N VAL A 33 7.58 -3.53 -10.77
CA VAL A 33 8.74 -2.89 -11.42
C VAL A 33 10.02 -3.19 -10.65
N SER A 34 10.00 -3.11 -9.33
CA SER A 34 11.16 -3.42 -8.48
C SER A 34 11.54 -4.90 -8.54
N THR A 35 10.56 -5.82 -8.60
CA THR A 35 10.82 -7.27 -8.70
C THR A 35 11.50 -7.65 -10.02
N PHE A 36 11.15 -6.97 -11.13
CA PHE A 36 11.74 -7.21 -12.44
C PHE A 36 12.96 -6.33 -12.72
N GLY A 37 13.33 -5.42 -11.82
CA GLY A 37 14.47 -4.52 -11.97
C GLY A 37 14.31 -3.50 -13.12
N LEU A 38 13.08 -3.18 -13.49
CA LEU A 38 12.77 -2.23 -14.55
C LEU A 38 12.56 -0.83 -13.94
N PRO A 39 13.35 0.18 -14.34
CA PRO A 39 13.23 1.54 -13.78
C PRO A 39 11.95 2.25 -14.21
N ASP A 40 11.47 2.00 -15.41
CA ASP A 40 10.25 2.55 -15.99
C ASP A 40 9.64 1.56 -16.99
N SER A 41 8.33 1.61 -17.18
CA SER A 41 7.68 0.75 -18.17
C SER A 41 7.96 1.24 -19.60
N PRO A 42 8.45 0.38 -20.52
CA PRO A 42 8.57 0.72 -21.92
C PRO A 42 7.21 1.13 -22.53
N GLY A 43 7.23 2.06 -23.46
CA GLY A 43 6.02 2.51 -24.17
C GLY A 43 5.34 3.73 -23.55
N ILE A 44 5.78 4.24 -22.42
CA ILE A 44 5.24 5.47 -21.84
C ILE A 44 5.85 6.68 -22.56
N PRO A 45 5.02 7.57 -23.15
CA PRO A 45 5.51 8.79 -23.77
C PRO A 45 6.16 9.73 -22.77
N ASN A 46 7.30 10.30 -23.13
CA ASN A 46 8.07 11.21 -22.26
C ASN A 46 7.25 12.42 -21.80
N GLU A 47 6.34 12.92 -22.63
CA GLU A 47 5.47 14.06 -22.32
C GLU A 47 4.52 13.75 -21.17
N LEU A 48 4.04 12.50 -21.08
CA LEU A 48 3.23 12.04 -19.94
C LEU A 48 4.09 11.80 -18.71
N ALA A 49 5.24 11.15 -18.89
CA ALA A 49 6.18 10.87 -17.80
C ALA A 49 6.61 12.16 -17.07
N LYS A 50 6.90 13.24 -17.81
CA LYS A 50 7.28 14.55 -17.25
C LYS A 50 6.17 15.24 -16.41
N LYS A 51 4.92 14.78 -16.48
CA LYS A 51 3.80 15.31 -15.70
C LYS A 51 3.67 14.69 -14.32
N THR A 52 4.40 13.61 -14.05
CA THR A 52 4.43 12.95 -12.74
C THR A 52 5.84 12.97 -12.19
N LEU A 53 5.97 13.47 -10.97
CA LEU A 53 7.25 13.54 -10.26
C LEU A 53 7.22 12.53 -9.12
N SER A 54 8.30 11.79 -8.96
CA SER A 54 8.45 10.87 -7.84
C SER A 54 9.49 11.41 -6.85
N CYS A 55 9.26 11.20 -5.57
CA CYS A 55 10.20 11.50 -4.51
C CYS A 55 10.22 10.36 -3.49
N GLU A 56 11.24 10.35 -2.66
CA GLU A 56 11.43 9.31 -1.66
C GLU A 56 10.30 9.31 -0.62
N PHE A 57 9.76 8.13 -0.34
CA PHE A 57 8.72 7.93 0.68
C PHE A 57 9.30 8.19 2.08
N ASN A 58 8.50 8.76 2.98
CA ASN A 58 8.87 9.15 4.35
C ASN A 58 9.99 10.22 4.44
N ASN A 59 10.48 10.75 3.32
CA ASN A 59 11.50 11.80 3.30
C ASN A 59 10.87 13.20 3.06
N LYS A 60 10.78 13.99 4.13
CA LYS A 60 10.20 15.34 4.10
C LYS A 60 10.98 16.30 3.21
N ASP A 61 12.31 16.22 3.22
CA ASP A 61 13.17 17.14 2.45
C ASP A 61 13.10 16.82 0.95
N SER A 62 13.11 15.53 0.59
CA SER A 62 12.88 15.07 -0.78
C SER A 62 11.54 15.59 -1.31
N PHE A 63 10.46 15.43 -0.52
CA PHE A 63 9.15 15.96 -0.87
C PHE A 63 9.16 17.48 -1.03
N LEU A 64 9.67 18.24 -0.05
CA LEU A 64 9.69 19.70 -0.07
C LEU A 64 10.50 20.25 -1.24
N LYS A 65 11.62 19.61 -1.58
CA LYS A 65 12.46 19.98 -2.73
C LYS A 65 11.67 19.90 -4.05
N ILE A 66 10.95 18.80 -4.26
CA ILE A 66 10.12 18.61 -5.46
C ILE A 66 8.89 19.52 -5.42
N PHE A 67 8.19 19.58 -4.29
CA PHE A 67 7.01 20.43 -4.10
C PHE A 67 7.30 21.89 -4.46
N ASN A 68 8.39 22.47 -3.93
CA ASN A 68 8.76 23.86 -4.21
C ASN A 68 9.03 24.16 -5.69
N LYS A 69 9.53 23.17 -6.44
CA LYS A 69 9.76 23.30 -7.88
C LYS A 69 8.47 23.34 -8.70
N VAL A 70 7.42 22.67 -8.22
CA VAL A 70 6.22 22.43 -9.05
C VAL A 70 4.93 22.95 -8.43
N LYS A 71 4.95 23.54 -7.25
CA LYS A 71 3.76 23.98 -6.49
C LYS A 71 2.77 24.81 -7.31
N ASN A 72 3.24 25.66 -8.22
CA ASN A 72 2.38 26.50 -9.05
C ASN A 72 1.53 25.71 -10.05
N ASP A 73 2.00 24.51 -10.47
CA ASP A 73 1.34 23.63 -11.43
C ASP A 73 0.99 22.25 -10.81
N LEU A 74 1.02 22.13 -9.48
CA LEU A 74 0.74 20.89 -8.78
C LEU A 74 -0.75 20.66 -8.60
N ALA A 75 -1.31 19.68 -9.31
CA ALA A 75 -2.70 19.25 -9.20
C ALA A 75 -2.95 18.42 -7.95
N ALA A 76 -2.11 17.43 -7.70
CA ALA A 76 -2.27 16.52 -6.56
C ALA A 76 -0.96 15.88 -6.09
N VAL A 77 -0.99 15.44 -4.84
CA VAL A 77 -0.06 14.47 -4.26
C VAL A 77 -0.85 13.19 -4.05
N ILE A 78 -0.38 12.06 -4.60
CA ILE A 78 -0.96 10.72 -4.38
C ILE A 78 0.02 9.89 -3.56
N VAL A 79 -0.49 9.17 -2.56
CA VAL A 79 0.32 8.37 -1.64
C VAL A 79 -0.46 7.15 -1.13
N GLU A 80 0.20 5.99 -1.05
CA GLU A 80 -0.26 4.91 -0.20
C GLU A 80 0.04 5.31 1.25
N PRO A 81 -0.93 5.49 2.14
CA PRO A 81 -0.65 5.87 3.54
C PRO A 81 0.12 4.78 4.30
N ILE A 82 -0.02 3.54 3.87
CA ILE A 82 0.82 2.40 4.22
C ILE A 82 1.19 1.75 2.90
N ALA A 83 2.46 1.85 2.53
CA ALA A 83 2.94 1.32 1.26
C ALA A 83 3.07 -0.20 1.33
N GLY A 84 2.19 -0.89 0.59
CA GLY A 84 2.18 -2.35 0.51
C GLY A 84 2.87 -2.91 -0.73
N ASN A 85 3.34 -2.03 -1.61
CA ASN A 85 4.01 -2.39 -2.88
C ASN A 85 5.54 -2.23 -2.82
N MET A 86 6.09 -2.01 -1.63
CA MET A 86 7.52 -2.11 -1.32
C MET A 86 7.74 -2.90 -0.02
N GLY A 87 7.06 -4.05 0.12
CA GLY A 87 6.91 -4.80 1.34
C GLY A 87 5.78 -4.21 2.20
N PHE A 88 6.06 -3.89 3.45
CA PHE A 88 5.11 -3.24 4.35
C PHE A 88 5.79 -2.06 5.03
N VAL A 89 5.64 -0.87 4.46
CA VAL A 89 6.26 0.35 4.97
C VAL A 89 5.18 1.38 5.31
N PRO A 90 4.84 1.56 6.60
CA PRO A 90 3.89 2.58 7.03
C PRO A 90 4.43 3.99 6.78
N GLY A 91 3.55 4.88 6.37
CA GLY A 91 3.85 6.30 6.30
C GLY A 91 4.06 6.90 7.70
N ASP A 92 5.16 7.63 7.89
CA ASP A 92 5.34 8.39 9.12
C ASP A 92 4.22 9.42 9.29
N LYS A 93 3.63 9.47 10.48
CA LYS A 93 2.49 10.36 10.75
C LYS A 93 2.83 11.82 10.52
N SER A 94 4.06 12.23 10.82
CA SER A 94 4.53 13.61 10.64
C SER A 94 4.75 13.93 9.16
N PHE A 95 5.20 12.94 8.36
CA PHE A 95 5.32 13.04 6.91
C PHE A 95 3.93 13.19 6.25
N LEU A 96 2.98 12.30 6.56
CA LEU A 96 1.62 12.36 6.01
C LEU A 96 0.89 13.67 6.40
N LYS A 97 1.09 14.16 7.63
CA LYS A 97 0.59 15.48 8.06
C LYS A 97 1.21 16.62 7.26
N LEU A 98 2.51 16.53 6.91
CA LEU A 98 3.17 17.50 6.06
C LEU A 98 2.54 17.54 4.66
N LEU A 99 2.30 16.36 4.05
CA LEU A 99 1.61 16.27 2.76
C LEU A 99 0.24 16.94 2.82
N ARG A 100 -0.57 16.63 3.86
CA ARG A 100 -1.89 17.26 4.05
C ARG A 100 -1.80 18.77 4.21
N LYS A 101 -0.86 19.25 5.00
CA LYS A 101 -0.64 20.69 5.21
C LYS A 101 -0.27 21.38 3.90
N LYS A 102 0.75 20.87 3.21
CA LYS A 102 1.27 21.49 1.97
C LYS A 102 0.27 21.49 0.82
N THR A 103 -0.49 20.41 0.66
CA THR A 103 -1.53 20.36 -0.36
C THR A 103 -2.66 21.34 -0.06
N SER A 104 -3.06 21.49 1.21
CA SER A 104 -4.08 22.48 1.61
C SER A 104 -3.63 23.92 1.40
N GLU A 105 -2.41 24.27 1.80
CA GLU A 105 -1.82 25.60 1.63
C GLU A 105 -1.68 26.01 0.17
N ASN A 106 -1.47 25.00 -0.73
CA ASN A 106 -1.21 25.22 -2.15
C ASN A 106 -2.45 25.09 -3.05
N ASN A 107 -3.64 24.85 -2.49
CA ASN A 107 -4.83 24.51 -3.27
C ASN A 107 -4.59 23.37 -4.28
N SER A 108 -3.83 22.35 -3.86
CA SER A 108 -3.64 21.07 -4.52
C SER A 108 -4.44 20.01 -3.76
N LEU A 109 -4.68 18.85 -4.38
CA LEU A 109 -5.40 17.77 -3.72
C LEU A 109 -4.44 16.77 -3.07
N LEU A 110 -4.81 16.24 -1.91
CA LEU A 110 -4.21 15.03 -1.34
C LEU A 110 -5.09 13.84 -1.71
N ILE A 111 -4.50 12.85 -2.35
CA ILE A 111 -5.15 11.58 -2.70
C ILE A 111 -4.52 10.48 -1.85
N PHE A 112 -5.32 9.82 -1.02
CA PHE A 112 -4.90 8.58 -0.36
C PHE A 112 -5.28 7.40 -1.25
N ASP A 113 -4.27 6.65 -1.65
CA ASP A 113 -4.48 5.36 -2.28
C ASP A 113 -4.69 4.31 -1.20
N GLU A 114 -5.95 4.01 -0.95
CA GLU A 114 -6.38 2.98 -0.01
C GLU A 114 -6.88 1.72 -0.73
N VAL A 115 -6.41 1.47 -1.95
CA VAL A 115 -6.73 0.23 -2.68
C VAL A 115 -6.30 -1.00 -1.90
N MET A 116 -5.21 -0.91 -1.12
CA MET A 116 -4.75 -2.00 -0.27
C MET A 116 -5.22 -1.86 1.19
N THR A 117 -5.24 -0.65 1.73
CA THR A 117 -5.49 -0.38 3.15
C THR A 117 -6.96 -0.16 3.49
N GLY A 118 -7.77 0.31 2.55
CA GLY A 118 -9.19 0.56 2.74
C GLY A 118 -9.94 -0.69 3.16
N PHE A 119 -10.67 -0.63 4.27
CA PHE A 119 -11.37 -1.77 4.90
C PHE A 119 -10.46 -2.96 5.26
N ARG A 120 -9.14 -2.81 5.13
CA ARG A 120 -8.16 -3.85 5.46
C ARG A 120 -7.53 -3.64 6.82
N VAL A 121 -7.05 -2.43 7.09
CA VAL A 121 -6.34 -2.10 8.33
C VAL A 121 -7.28 -1.60 9.44
N SER A 122 -8.39 -1.01 9.07
CA SER A 122 -9.53 -0.66 9.92
C SER A 122 -10.78 -0.50 9.04
N LEU A 123 -11.96 -0.34 9.64
CA LEU A 123 -13.21 -0.08 8.92
C LEU A 123 -13.13 1.23 8.12
N GLY A 124 -12.53 2.26 8.69
CA GLY A 124 -12.31 3.56 8.04
C GLY A 124 -10.98 3.68 7.28
N GLY A 125 -10.23 2.56 7.11
CA GLY A 125 -8.95 2.53 6.41
C GLY A 125 -7.82 3.24 7.15
N ALA A 126 -6.72 3.47 6.46
CA ALA A 126 -5.56 4.16 7.03
C ALA A 126 -5.85 5.63 7.35
N GLN A 127 -6.73 6.29 6.62
CA GLN A 127 -7.11 7.68 6.90
C GLN A 127 -7.71 7.85 8.31
N GLU A 128 -8.48 6.85 8.78
CA GLU A 128 -8.99 6.82 10.16
C GLU A 128 -7.86 6.64 11.16
N LEU A 129 -6.97 5.67 10.96
CA LEU A 129 -5.86 5.38 11.87
C LEU A 129 -4.90 6.58 12.03
N TYR A 130 -4.61 7.27 10.95
CA TYR A 130 -3.74 8.46 11.00
C TYR A 130 -4.47 9.73 11.44
N GLY A 131 -5.80 9.75 11.39
CA GLY A 131 -6.61 10.95 11.64
C GLY A 131 -6.39 12.03 10.57
N ILE A 132 -6.18 11.64 9.33
CA ILE A 132 -5.93 12.54 8.20
C ILE A 132 -7.02 12.35 7.14
N LYS A 133 -7.75 13.41 6.83
CA LYS A 133 -8.77 13.39 5.78
C LYS A 133 -8.16 13.84 4.45
N PRO A 134 -8.03 12.95 3.44
CA PRO A 134 -7.62 13.34 2.10
C PRO A 134 -8.73 14.12 1.38
N ASP A 135 -8.44 14.66 0.20
CA ASP A 135 -9.44 15.26 -0.68
C ASP A 135 -10.13 14.21 -1.54
N LEU A 136 -9.37 13.18 -1.94
CA LEU A 136 -9.83 12.01 -2.68
C LEU A 136 -9.23 10.75 -2.04
N THR A 137 -9.98 9.66 -2.12
CA THR A 137 -9.56 8.32 -1.75
C THR A 137 -9.81 7.37 -2.91
N THR A 138 -8.83 6.52 -3.24
CA THR A 138 -9.03 5.40 -4.16
C THR A 138 -9.20 4.11 -3.39
N LEU A 139 -10.10 3.24 -3.83
CA LEU A 139 -10.45 1.99 -3.20
C LEU A 139 -10.48 0.86 -4.23
N GLY A 140 -10.23 -0.36 -3.78
CA GLY A 140 -10.26 -1.57 -4.61
C GLY A 140 -10.16 -2.81 -3.73
N LYS A 141 -9.72 -3.91 -4.30
CA LYS A 141 -9.46 -5.18 -3.59
C LYS A 141 -10.61 -5.58 -2.62
N VAL A 142 -10.48 -5.25 -1.33
CA VAL A 142 -11.44 -5.64 -0.27
C VAL A 142 -12.86 -5.22 -0.63
N ILE A 143 -13.07 -4.01 -1.17
CA ILE A 143 -14.43 -3.53 -1.49
C ILE A 143 -15.16 -4.37 -2.55
N GLY A 144 -14.44 -5.21 -3.27
CA GLY A 144 -15.02 -6.10 -4.29
C GLY A 144 -15.57 -7.41 -3.74
N GLY A 145 -15.27 -7.76 -2.48
CA GLY A 145 -15.71 -9.04 -1.91
C GLY A 145 -15.22 -10.26 -2.69
N GLY A 146 -14.02 -10.18 -3.32
CA GLY A 146 -13.43 -11.19 -4.20
C GLY A 146 -13.68 -10.94 -5.69
N LEU A 147 -14.53 -9.98 -6.06
CA LEU A 147 -14.78 -9.59 -7.45
C LEU A 147 -13.98 -8.32 -7.82
N PRO A 148 -13.70 -8.11 -9.13
CA PRO A 148 -12.93 -6.96 -9.59
C PRO A 148 -13.76 -5.67 -9.47
N VAL A 149 -13.30 -4.77 -8.59
CA VAL A 149 -13.89 -3.45 -8.34
C VAL A 149 -12.79 -2.43 -8.14
N GLY A 150 -12.97 -1.27 -8.73
CA GLY A 150 -12.24 -0.07 -8.41
C GLY A 150 -13.20 1.08 -8.14
N ALA A 151 -12.91 1.89 -7.16
CA ALA A 151 -13.70 3.07 -6.83
C ALA A 151 -12.79 4.23 -6.42
N PHE A 152 -13.29 5.43 -6.61
CA PHE A 152 -12.71 6.63 -6.01
C PHE A 152 -13.83 7.56 -5.56
N GLY A 153 -13.55 8.32 -4.53
CA GLY A 153 -14.49 9.27 -3.97
C GLY A 153 -13.78 10.32 -3.13
N GLY A 154 -14.53 11.27 -2.60
CA GLY A 154 -13.95 12.29 -1.75
C GLY A 154 -14.84 13.50 -1.54
N LYS A 155 -14.24 14.68 -1.39
CA LYS A 155 -14.97 15.92 -1.15
C LYS A 155 -15.97 16.22 -2.26
N LYS A 156 -17.22 16.47 -1.87
CA LYS A 156 -18.34 16.75 -2.80
C LYS A 156 -17.95 17.75 -3.90
N LYS A 157 -17.36 18.88 -3.52
CA LYS A 157 -16.95 19.92 -4.48
C LYS A 157 -15.94 19.44 -5.54
N VAL A 158 -15.12 18.44 -5.24
CA VAL A 158 -14.19 17.82 -6.18
C VAL A 158 -14.94 16.83 -7.07
N MET A 159 -15.79 16.02 -6.46
CA MET A 159 -16.59 15.01 -7.18
C MET A 159 -17.62 15.64 -8.12
N ASP A 160 -18.17 16.82 -7.79
CA ASP A 160 -19.10 17.56 -8.66
C ASP A 160 -18.47 18.02 -10.01
N CYS A 161 -17.13 17.92 -10.14
CA CYS A 161 -16.47 18.14 -11.44
C CYS A 161 -16.62 16.96 -12.41
N LEU A 162 -17.13 15.82 -11.97
CA LEU A 162 -17.42 14.68 -12.84
C LEU A 162 -18.70 14.90 -13.64
N ALA A 163 -18.70 14.42 -14.88
CA ALA A 163 -19.91 14.37 -15.69
C ALA A 163 -21.01 13.50 -15.00
N PRO A 164 -22.30 13.87 -15.10
CA PRO A 164 -22.86 14.97 -15.88
C PRO A 164 -22.81 16.35 -15.18
N ASN A 165 -22.44 16.42 -13.89
CA ASN A 165 -22.46 17.67 -13.14
C ASN A 165 -21.31 18.61 -13.54
N GLY A 166 -20.18 18.08 -13.99
CA GLY A 166 -18.99 18.82 -14.37
C GLY A 166 -18.37 18.31 -15.67
N PRO A 167 -17.28 18.93 -16.12
CA PRO A 167 -16.69 18.65 -17.42
C PRO A 167 -15.77 17.42 -17.48
N VAL A 168 -15.44 16.81 -16.34
CA VAL A 168 -14.50 15.69 -16.31
C VAL A 168 -15.23 14.39 -16.61
N TYR A 169 -14.91 13.77 -17.74
CA TYR A 169 -15.53 12.52 -18.16
C TYR A 169 -14.92 11.31 -17.43
N GLN A 170 -15.78 10.43 -16.96
CA GLN A 170 -15.42 9.09 -16.45
C GLN A 170 -16.53 8.12 -16.83
N ALA A 171 -16.17 6.97 -17.38
CA ALA A 171 -17.09 5.89 -17.69
C ALA A 171 -16.38 4.54 -17.65
N GLY A 172 -17.14 3.49 -17.40
CA GLY A 172 -16.67 2.09 -17.46
C GLY A 172 -17.89 1.19 -17.63
N THR A 173 -17.88 0.35 -18.66
CA THR A 173 -19.01 -0.54 -19.00
C THR A 173 -19.43 -1.41 -17.83
N LEU A 174 -18.48 -1.93 -17.04
CA LEU A 174 -18.75 -2.78 -15.89
C LEU A 174 -18.83 -2.02 -14.57
N SER A 175 -18.75 -0.68 -14.58
CA SER A 175 -18.89 0.13 -13.36
C SER A 175 -20.28 -0.07 -12.76
N GLY A 176 -20.33 -0.43 -11.46
CA GLY A 176 -21.57 -0.69 -10.74
C GLY A 176 -22.27 -1.98 -11.16
N ASN A 177 -21.58 -2.96 -11.77
CA ASN A 177 -22.22 -4.21 -12.14
C ASN A 177 -22.82 -4.91 -10.89
N PRO A 178 -24.03 -5.52 -11.02
CA PRO A 178 -24.78 -5.99 -9.87
C PRO A 178 -24.08 -7.09 -9.07
N LEU A 179 -23.29 -7.95 -9.70
CA LEU A 179 -22.58 -9.03 -9.00
C LEU A 179 -21.51 -8.46 -8.08
N ALA A 180 -20.66 -7.57 -8.58
CA ALA A 180 -19.63 -6.94 -7.79
C ALA A 180 -20.22 -6.04 -6.70
N MET A 181 -21.31 -5.33 -6.97
CA MET A 181 -21.99 -4.53 -5.96
C MET A 181 -22.60 -5.39 -4.85
N ALA A 182 -23.22 -6.52 -5.18
CA ALA A 182 -23.77 -7.45 -4.19
C ALA A 182 -22.65 -8.06 -3.31
N ALA A 183 -21.57 -8.56 -3.93
CA ALA A 183 -20.44 -9.15 -3.21
C ALA A 183 -19.75 -8.13 -2.29
N GLY A 184 -19.41 -6.95 -2.81
CA GLY A 184 -18.78 -5.88 -2.04
C GLY A 184 -19.65 -5.36 -0.91
N SER A 185 -20.94 -5.13 -1.17
CA SER A 185 -21.91 -4.69 -0.16
C SER A 185 -22.06 -5.73 0.97
N THR A 186 -22.11 -7.01 0.63
CA THR A 186 -22.17 -8.10 1.61
C THR A 186 -20.90 -8.14 2.46
N LEU A 187 -19.71 -8.04 1.85
CA LEU A 187 -18.46 -8.04 2.60
C LEU A 187 -18.36 -6.84 3.55
N ILE A 188 -18.69 -5.63 3.07
CA ILE A 188 -18.65 -4.43 3.93
C ILE A 188 -19.62 -4.57 5.09
N LYS A 189 -20.83 -5.12 4.86
CA LYS A 189 -21.78 -5.40 5.93
C LYS A 189 -21.21 -6.37 6.96
N LEU A 190 -20.60 -7.47 6.53
CA LEU A 190 -19.93 -8.41 7.45
C LEU A 190 -18.82 -7.74 8.26
N LEU A 191 -18.00 -6.86 7.65
CA LEU A 191 -16.97 -6.13 8.35
C LEU A 191 -17.52 -5.18 9.42
N ILE A 192 -18.69 -4.59 9.18
CA ILE A 192 -19.40 -3.73 10.16
C ILE A 192 -19.95 -4.58 11.30
N ASP A 193 -20.64 -5.67 10.97
CA ASP A 193 -21.36 -6.50 11.93
C ASP A 193 -20.40 -7.32 12.83
N GLU A 194 -19.36 -7.90 12.24
CA GLU A 194 -18.40 -8.78 12.94
C GLU A 194 -17.18 -8.04 13.53
N ASN A 195 -16.83 -6.87 12.98
CA ASN A 195 -15.68 -6.06 13.40
C ASN A 195 -14.39 -6.88 13.67
N PRO A 196 -13.83 -7.58 12.67
CA PRO A 196 -12.78 -8.59 12.89
C PRO A 196 -11.39 -8.00 13.14
N TYR A 197 -11.22 -6.68 13.15
CA TYR A 197 -9.89 -6.02 13.12
C TYR A 197 -9.00 -6.35 14.30
N LYS A 198 -9.56 -6.44 15.52
CA LYS A 198 -8.78 -6.81 16.73
C LYS A 198 -8.28 -8.25 16.67
N ASP A 199 -9.10 -9.18 16.15
CA ASP A 199 -8.71 -10.58 15.98
C ASP A 199 -7.61 -10.71 14.92
N LEU A 200 -7.77 -10.05 13.77
CA LEU A 200 -6.76 -10.01 12.71
C LEU A 200 -5.43 -9.43 13.21
N GLU A 201 -5.48 -8.34 13.94
CA GLU A 201 -4.30 -7.71 14.54
C GLU A 201 -3.60 -8.65 15.53
N SER A 202 -4.36 -9.29 16.41
CA SER A 202 -3.82 -10.25 17.39
C SER A 202 -3.15 -11.44 16.70
N LYS A 203 -3.78 -11.99 15.65
CA LYS A 203 -3.23 -13.11 14.87
C LYS A 203 -1.93 -12.73 14.16
N ALA A 204 -1.89 -11.55 13.51
CA ALA A 204 -0.69 -11.05 12.84
C ALA A 204 0.44 -10.83 13.84
N ARG A 205 0.14 -10.20 14.98
CA ARG A 205 1.11 -9.99 16.07
C ARG A 205 1.69 -11.30 16.57
N ASN A 206 0.85 -12.27 16.90
CA ASN A 206 1.31 -13.56 17.41
C ASN A 206 2.22 -14.29 16.41
N LEU A 207 1.90 -14.23 15.11
CA LEU A 207 2.75 -14.80 14.07
C LEU A 207 4.12 -14.12 14.05
N LEU A 208 4.14 -12.80 14.00
CA LEU A 208 5.37 -12.04 13.81
C LEU A 208 6.26 -12.04 15.05
N GLU A 209 5.68 -11.93 16.25
CA GLU A 209 6.41 -12.03 17.51
C GLU A 209 7.04 -13.43 17.66
N GLY A 210 6.26 -14.49 17.39
CA GLY A 210 6.79 -15.85 17.41
C GLY A 210 7.89 -16.09 16.38
N MET A 211 7.77 -15.53 15.17
CA MET A 211 8.85 -15.59 14.19
C MET A 211 10.08 -14.81 14.68
N LYS A 212 9.90 -13.57 15.14
CA LYS A 212 11.00 -12.72 15.62
C LYS A 212 11.80 -13.39 16.74
N GLU A 213 11.14 -13.98 17.74
CA GLU A 213 11.80 -14.72 18.83
C GLU A 213 12.67 -15.87 18.32
N ILE A 214 12.24 -16.54 17.25
CA ILE A 214 13.02 -17.62 16.65
C ILE A 214 14.21 -17.06 15.89
N PHE A 215 14.02 -16.06 15.05
CA PHE A 215 15.11 -15.43 14.30
C PHE A 215 16.19 -14.87 15.24
N ASP A 216 15.78 -14.26 16.36
CA ASP A 216 16.70 -13.75 17.39
C ASP A 216 17.52 -14.90 18.05
N ARG A 217 16.91 -16.06 18.31
CA ARG A 217 17.63 -17.23 18.85
C ARG A 217 18.69 -17.81 17.93
N TYR A 218 18.58 -17.58 16.63
CA TYR A 218 19.53 -18.04 15.62
C TYR A 218 20.46 -16.91 15.13
N ASP A 219 20.47 -15.77 15.81
CA ASP A 219 21.28 -14.58 15.45
C ASP A 219 21.12 -14.14 13.98
N ILE A 220 19.89 -14.25 13.45
CA ILE A 220 19.58 -13.85 12.09
C ILE A 220 18.84 -12.50 12.11
N PRO A 221 19.39 -11.44 11.47
CA PRO A 221 18.73 -10.15 11.38
C PRO A 221 17.33 -10.27 10.79
N PHE A 222 16.34 -9.85 11.56
CA PHE A 222 14.93 -9.95 11.17
C PHE A 222 14.10 -8.84 11.80
N SER A 223 13.48 -8.01 10.98
CA SER A 223 12.60 -6.95 11.42
C SER A 223 11.20 -7.13 10.86
N THR A 224 10.19 -6.80 11.66
CA THR A 224 8.78 -6.97 11.31
C THR A 224 7.96 -5.77 11.70
N ASN A 225 6.89 -5.53 10.97
CA ASN A 225 5.87 -4.56 11.35
C ASN A 225 4.49 -5.02 10.88
N GLN A 226 3.42 -4.55 11.54
CA GLN A 226 2.04 -4.89 11.18
C GLN A 226 1.08 -3.78 11.57
N ILE A 227 -0.01 -3.67 10.84
CA ILE A 227 -1.17 -2.83 11.18
C ILE A 227 -2.42 -3.60 10.80
N GLY A 228 -3.29 -3.86 11.77
CA GLY A 228 -4.44 -4.76 11.59
C GLY A 228 -3.96 -6.15 11.17
N GLY A 229 -4.57 -6.72 10.13
CA GLY A 229 -4.17 -8.02 9.56
C GLY A 229 -3.14 -7.91 8.40
N MET A 230 -2.56 -6.74 8.16
CA MET A 230 -1.56 -6.51 7.13
C MET A 230 -0.18 -6.41 7.78
N PHE A 231 0.85 -7.06 7.20
CA PHE A 231 2.17 -7.13 7.79
C PHE A 231 3.28 -7.21 6.75
N GLY A 232 4.51 -7.00 7.22
CA GLY A 232 5.74 -7.26 6.48
C GLY A 232 6.84 -7.78 7.38
N PHE A 233 7.80 -8.46 6.79
CA PHE A 233 9.03 -8.84 7.45
C PHE A 233 10.23 -8.69 6.49
N PHE A 234 11.38 -8.40 7.06
CA PHE A 234 12.60 -8.12 6.31
C PHE A 234 13.80 -8.76 6.97
N PHE A 235 14.73 -9.24 6.16
CA PHE A 235 16.02 -9.73 6.63
C PHE A 235 16.98 -8.55 6.81
N SER A 236 16.77 -7.82 7.89
CA SER A 236 17.51 -6.61 8.29
C SER A 236 17.36 -6.39 9.80
N GLU A 237 18.30 -5.73 10.42
CA GLU A 237 18.23 -5.37 11.84
C GLU A 237 17.18 -4.27 12.08
N GLU A 238 17.17 -3.28 11.20
CA GLU A 238 16.23 -2.15 11.29
C GLU A 238 15.05 -2.31 10.34
N LEU A 239 13.91 -1.74 10.72
CA LEU A 239 12.73 -1.68 9.88
C LEU A 239 12.95 -0.70 8.71
N PRO A 240 12.76 -1.14 7.46
CA PRO A 240 12.77 -0.25 6.31
C PRO A 240 11.74 0.86 6.43
N SER A 241 12.13 2.07 6.08
CA SER A 241 11.29 3.27 6.10
C SER A 241 10.96 3.80 4.70
N ASN A 242 11.64 3.32 3.68
CA ASN A 242 11.50 3.72 2.27
C ASN A 242 11.94 2.60 1.33
N LEU A 243 11.85 2.83 0.02
CA LEU A 243 12.21 1.81 -0.99
C LEU A 243 13.68 1.42 -0.93
N VAL A 244 14.59 2.37 -0.73
CA VAL A 244 16.04 2.11 -0.70
C VAL A 244 16.40 1.20 0.47
N ASP A 245 15.78 1.41 1.63
CA ASP A 245 15.99 0.54 2.79
C ASP A 245 15.52 -0.89 2.47
N VAL A 246 14.35 -1.06 1.81
CA VAL A 246 13.85 -2.37 1.39
C VAL A 246 14.79 -3.04 0.37
N GLU A 247 15.29 -2.29 -0.60
CA GLU A 247 16.24 -2.80 -1.59
C GLU A 247 17.52 -3.33 -0.93
N ASN A 248 17.99 -2.68 0.13
CA ASN A 248 19.19 -3.04 0.89
C ASN A 248 18.99 -4.23 1.84
N THR A 249 17.78 -4.71 2.07
CA THR A 249 17.55 -5.93 2.87
C THR A 249 18.10 -7.18 2.17
N ASN A 250 18.44 -8.22 2.92
CA ASN A 250 19.10 -9.41 2.40
C ASN A 250 18.17 -10.28 1.51
N ASP A 251 18.13 -9.99 0.22
CA ASP A 251 17.33 -10.70 -0.77
C ASP A 251 17.71 -12.20 -0.90
N LYS A 252 18.98 -12.55 -0.72
CA LYS A 252 19.45 -13.94 -0.81
C LYS A 252 18.89 -14.80 0.34
N GLN A 253 18.92 -14.27 1.55
CA GLN A 253 18.31 -14.95 2.71
C GLN A 253 16.80 -15.03 2.58
N PHE A 254 16.14 -13.95 2.15
CA PHE A 254 14.70 -13.94 1.90
C PHE A 254 14.29 -15.07 0.94
N LYS A 255 14.94 -15.17 -0.22
CA LYS A 255 14.65 -16.20 -1.22
C LYS A 255 14.89 -17.62 -0.70
N LYS A 256 15.99 -17.83 0.04
CA LYS A 256 16.30 -19.12 0.64
C LYS A 256 15.26 -19.53 1.67
N PHE A 257 14.88 -18.60 2.55
CA PHE A 257 13.83 -18.81 3.54
C PHE A 257 12.48 -19.12 2.89
N LEU A 258 12.08 -18.32 1.88
CA LEU A 258 10.83 -18.50 1.15
C LEU A 258 10.75 -19.90 0.50
N ASN A 259 11.79 -20.33 -0.21
CA ASN A 259 11.80 -21.64 -0.84
C ASN A 259 11.63 -22.76 0.19
N LYS A 260 12.34 -22.70 1.33
CA LYS A 260 12.16 -23.65 2.42
C LYS A 260 10.76 -23.59 3.05
N CYS A 261 10.15 -22.42 3.13
CA CYS A 261 8.76 -22.29 3.57
C CYS A 261 7.80 -23.04 2.63
N ILE A 262 7.96 -22.85 1.31
CA ILE A 262 7.16 -23.53 0.28
C ILE A 262 7.32 -25.06 0.37
N ASP A 263 8.56 -25.55 0.48
CA ASP A 263 8.86 -26.97 0.65
C ASP A 263 8.22 -27.59 1.91
N ASN A 264 7.96 -26.79 2.93
CA ASN A 264 7.30 -27.20 4.17
C ASN A 264 5.81 -26.79 4.24
N GLY A 265 5.20 -26.40 3.14
CA GLY A 265 3.76 -26.12 3.03
C GLY A 265 3.32 -24.75 3.55
N ILE A 266 4.26 -23.80 3.70
CA ILE A 266 3.96 -22.40 4.04
C ILE A 266 4.15 -21.54 2.79
N TYR A 267 3.12 -20.78 2.43
CA TYR A 267 3.16 -19.84 1.32
C TYR A 267 3.14 -18.39 1.85
N PHE A 268 4.29 -17.75 1.88
CA PHE A 268 4.41 -16.30 2.01
C PHE A 268 4.46 -15.63 0.64
N ALA A 269 4.30 -14.31 0.59
CA ALA A 269 4.42 -13.57 -0.65
C ALA A 269 5.80 -13.81 -1.32
N PRO A 270 5.85 -14.02 -2.64
CA PRO A 270 7.07 -14.48 -3.33
C PRO A 270 8.13 -13.38 -3.54
N SER A 271 7.91 -12.19 -3.04
CA SER A 271 8.83 -11.06 -3.15
C SER A 271 8.91 -10.29 -1.84
N LYS A 272 10.11 -9.84 -1.47
CA LYS A 272 10.32 -8.95 -0.32
C LYS A 272 9.61 -7.58 -0.46
N PHE A 273 9.16 -7.26 -1.67
CA PHE A 273 8.39 -6.05 -1.96
C PHE A 273 6.88 -6.23 -1.78
N GLU A 274 6.41 -7.41 -1.39
CA GLU A 274 5.00 -7.69 -1.17
C GLU A 274 4.66 -7.74 0.33
N ALA A 275 3.51 -7.17 0.68
CA ALA A 275 2.96 -7.30 2.03
C ALA A 275 2.29 -8.66 2.24
N GLY A 276 2.31 -9.15 3.49
CA GLY A 276 1.56 -10.31 3.93
C GLY A 276 0.20 -9.94 4.53
N PHE A 277 -0.72 -10.91 4.56
CA PHE A 277 -2.07 -10.71 5.05
C PHE A 277 -2.55 -11.87 5.88
N ILE A 278 -3.13 -11.58 7.05
CA ILE A 278 -3.88 -12.53 7.86
C ILE A 278 -5.38 -12.41 7.52
N SER A 279 -6.06 -13.54 7.46
CA SER A 279 -7.51 -13.62 7.32
C SER A 279 -8.17 -14.13 8.59
N THR A 280 -9.48 -13.92 8.73
CA THR A 280 -10.28 -14.47 9.83
C THR A 280 -10.25 -16.00 9.87
N LYS A 281 -9.95 -16.64 8.75
CA LYS A 281 -9.88 -18.10 8.62
C LYS A 281 -8.58 -18.72 9.13
N HIS A 282 -7.51 -17.96 9.27
CA HIS A 282 -6.30 -18.46 9.93
C HIS A 282 -6.60 -18.75 11.40
N THR A 283 -6.47 -20.02 11.78
CA THR A 283 -6.68 -20.48 13.16
C THR A 283 -5.41 -20.27 14.01
N LYS A 284 -5.57 -20.29 15.33
CA LYS A 284 -4.43 -20.28 16.26
C LYS A 284 -3.49 -21.47 16.03
N THR A 285 -4.05 -22.62 15.65
CA THR A 285 -3.27 -23.83 15.34
C THR A 285 -2.42 -23.63 14.10
N GLU A 286 -2.95 -23.07 13.04
CA GLU A 286 -2.18 -22.79 11.81
C GLU A 286 -1.06 -21.79 12.07
N ILE A 287 -1.31 -20.72 12.83
CA ILE A 287 -0.28 -19.75 13.23
C ILE A 287 0.80 -20.43 14.05
N SER A 288 0.44 -21.21 15.07
CA SER A 288 1.40 -21.94 15.90
C SER A 288 2.22 -22.96 15.08
N ASN A 289 1.59 -23.67 14.14
CA ASN A 289 2.27 -24.62 13.28
C ASN A 289 3.23 -23.90 12.31
N THR A 290 2.84 -22.74 11.77
CA THR A 290 3.71 -21.90 10.94
C THR A 290 4.98 -21.51 11.71
N ILE A 291 4.84 -21.05 12.96
CA ILE A 291 5.96 -20.67 13.82
C ILE A 291 6.90 -21.89 14.05
N LYS A 292 6.35 -23.08 14.37
CA LYS A 292 7.16 -24.31 14.56
C LYS A 292 7.91 -24.71 13.29
N ILE A 293 7.27 -24.56 12.11
CA ILE A 293 7.91 -24.86 10.83
C ILE A 293 9.03 -23.86 10.56
N VAL A 294 8.83 -22.58 10.84
CA VAL A 294 9.89 -21.56 10.75
C VAL A 294 11.08 -21.93 11.63
N GLU A 295 10.85 -22.37 12.88
CA GLU A 295 11.92 -22.82 13.77
C GLU A 295 12.69 -24.00 13.19
N LYS A 296 11.98 -25.01 12.65
CA LYS A 296 12.61 -26.15 11.96
C LYS A 296 13.49 -25.68 10.79
N ILE A 297 12.97 -24.77 9.95
CA ILE A 297 13.70 -24.23 8.80
C ILE A 297 14.99 -23.52 9.23
N LEU A 298 14.94 -22.68 10.27
CA LEU A 298 16.13 -21.98 10.75
C LEU A 298 17.16 -22.92 11.38
N LYS A 299 16.70 -23.96 12.08
CA LYS A 299 17.58 -25.01 12.62
C LYS A 299 18.34 -25.76 11.52
N GLU A 300 17.73 -25.95 10.35
CA GLU A 300 18.36 -26.55 9.17
C GLU A 300 19.27 -25.57 8.39
N GLY A 301 19.25 -24.28 8.77
CA GLY A 301 20.07 -23.20 8.19
C GLY A 301 19.49 -22.59 6.92
N ILE A 302 19.39 -21.26 6.88
CA ILE A 302 18.97 -20.46 5.71
C ILE A 302 20.10 -19.62 5.16
#